data_2f161c87afaaa6bf4099a989dc377822
#
_entry.id   2f161c87afaaa6bf4099a989dc377822
#
_cell.length_a   1.000
_cell.length_b   1.000
_cell.length_c   1.000
_cell.angle_alpha   90.00
_cell.angle_beta   90.00
_cell.angle_gamma   90.00
#
_symmetry.space_group_name_H-M   'P 1'
#
loop_
_entity.id
_entity.type
_entity.pdbx_description
1 polymer ?
#
loop_
_entity_poly.entity_id
_entity_poly.type
_entity_poly.pdbx_seq_one_letter_code
_entity_poly.pdbx_strand_id
1 'polypeptide(L)'
;MADTESNAPQQPAGEEENAAPLVEAGAASSWLTENGFDHELMTRDHLGIEVIKVEPQFLIPISTALYAYGFNYLQCQGAYDNGPGKDLVSFYHLLKVDDSADQPEELRVKVFLPRSNPRLPSVYWIWKAADWQERESYDMYGIVYEGHPNLKRLLMPEDWVGWPLRKDYISPDFYELQDAY
;
A
#
# COMPACT_ATOMS: atom_id res chain seq x y z
N MET A 1 -16.62 -52.77 45.74
CA MET A 1 -17.22 -52.42 44.45
C MET A 1 -16.25 -51.42 43.83
N ALA A 2 -15.56 -51.88 42.82
CA ALA A 2 -14.50 -51.14 42.17
C ALA A 2 -15.07 -50.52 40.90
N ASP A 3 -15.02 -49.18 40.80
CA ASP A 3 -15.36 -48.44 39.58
C ASP A 3 -14.13 -48.35 38.72
N THR A 4 -14.23 -48.93 37.53
CA THR A 4 -13.18 -48.97 36.52
C THR A 4 -13.32 -47.76 35.63
N GLU A 5 -12.47 -46.75 35.80
CA GLU A 5 -12.35 -45.61 34.86
C GLU A 5 -11.68 -46.09 33.56
N SER A 6 -12.44 -45.99 32.49
CA SER A 6 -12.01 -46.25 31.12
C SER A 6 -11.21 -45.07 30.60
N ASN A 7 -9.89 -45.23 30.47
CA ASN A 7 -8.97 -44.29 29.86
C ASN A 7 -8.98 -44.54 28.34
N ALA A 8 -9.68 -43.66 27.60
CA ALA A 8 -9.63 -43.66 26.14
C ALA A 8 -8.39 -42.85 25.65
N PRO A 9 -7.62 -43.35 24.68
CA PRO A 9 -6.46 -42.63 24.16
C PRO A 9 -6.91 -41.43 23.34
N GLN A 10 -6.42 -40.24 23.72
CA GLN A 10 -6.53 -39.03 22.92
C GLN A 10 -5.67 -39.19 21.65
N GLN A 11 -6.28 -39.10 20.50
CA GLN A 11 -5.58 -38.96 19.22
C GLN A 11 -4.88 -37.60 19.18
N PRO A 12 -3.63 -37.49 18.66
CA PRO A 12 -2.99 -36.22 18.45
C PRO A 12 -3.75 -35.47 17.36
N ALA A 13 -4.12 -34.22 17.67
CA ALA A 13 -4.64 -33.26 16.69
C ALA A 13 -3.59 -33.09 15.60
N GLY A 14 -3.96 -33.42 14.37
CA GLY A 14 -3.12 -33.18 13.21
C GLY A 14 -2.84 -31.68 13.09
N GLU A 15 -1.57 -31.31 13.03
CA GLU A 15 -1.13 -30.02 12.60
C GLU A 15 -1.58 -29.85 11.13
N GLU A 16 -2.67 -29.12 10.92
CA GLU A 16 -2.98 -28.60 9.59
C GLU A 16 -1.83 -27.65 9.20
N GLU A 17 -0.93 -28.16 8.39
CA GLU A 17 0.10 -27.39 7.72
C GLU A 17 -0.62 -26.32 6.89
N ASN A 18 -0.64 -25.09 7.42
CA ASN A 18 -1.27 -23.93 6.82
C ASN A 18 -0.45 -23.54 5.58
N ALA A 19 -0.68 -24.23 4.49
CA ALA A 19 -0.09 -23.94 3.20
C ALA A 19 -0.48 -22.51 2.84
N ALA A 20 0.51 -21.61 2.73
CA ALA A 20 0.30 -20.25 2.29
C ALA A 20 -0.50 -20.28 0.97
N PRO A 21 -1.54 -19.45 0.82
CA PRO A 21 -2.36 -19.45 -0.38
C PRO A 21 -1.46 -19.23 -1.60
N LEU A 22 -1.56 -20.10 -2.59
CA LEU A 22 -0.86 -19.95 -3.85
C LEU A 22 -1.28 -18.61 -4.47
N VAL A 23 -0.31 -17.70 -4.61
CA VAL A 23 -0.54 -16.40 -5.22
C VAL A 23 -0.45 -16.60 -6.73
N GLU A 24 -1.60 -16.57 -7.41
CA GLU A 24 -1.65 -16.70 -8.87
C GLU A 24 -1.35 -15.35 -9.51
N ALA A 25 -0.41 -15.38 -10.47
CA ALA A 25 -0.10 -14.23 -11.29
C ALA A 25 -1.32 -13.84 -12.15
N GLY A 26 -1.62 -12.54 -12.19
CA GLY A 26 -2.62 -12.02 -13.11
C GLY A 26 -2.01 -11.62 -14.45
N ALA A 27 -2.79 -10.95 -15.28
CA ALA A 27 -2.34 -10.53 -16.60
C ALA A 27 -1.23 -9.47 -16.52
N ALA A 28 -1.36 -8.53 -15.59
CA ALA A 28 -0.39 -7.43 -15.44
C ALA A 28 0.97 -7.94 -14.94
N SER A 29 1.00 -8.77 -13.89
CA SER A 29 2.25 -9.32 -13.37
C SER A 29 2.91 -10.30 -14.34
N SER A 30 2.14 -11.12 -15.05
CA SER A 30 2.67 -12.00 -16.09
C SER A 30 3.37 -11.19 -17.17
N TRP A 31 2.73 -10.14 -17.65
CA TRP A 31 3.31 -9.24 -18.65
C TRP A 31 4.57 -8.54 -18.15
N LEU A 32 4.57 -8.05 -16.88
CA LEU A 32 5.76 -7.45 -16.27
C LEU A 32 6.92 -8.44 -16.19
N THR A 33 6.66 -9.69 -15.80
CA THR A 33 7.68 -10.76 -15.74
C THR A 33 8.26 -11.06 -17.11
N GLU A 34 7.43 -11.18 -18.13
CA GLU A 34 7.85 -11.42 -19.54
C GLU A 34 8.74 -10.30 -20.08
N ASN A 35 8.52 -9.06 -19.60
CA ASN A 35 9.31 -7.89 -19.99
C ASN A 35 10.48 -7.59 -19.03
N GLY A 36 10.77 -8.47 -18.08
CA GLY A 36 11.95 -8.38 -17.21
C GLY A 36 11.86 -7.32 -16.10
N PHE A 37 10.65 -6.96 -15.65
CA PHE A 37 10.44 -6.04 -14.53
C PHE A 37 10.36 -6.80 -13.21
N ASP A 38 11.26 -6.49 -12.28
CA ASP A 38 11.30 -7.11 -10.96
C ASP A 38 10.14 -6.61 -10.07
N HIS A 39 9.30 -7.53 -9.64
CA HIS A 39 8.21 -7.28 -8.70
C HIS A 39 7.92 -8.55 -7.89
N GLU A 40 7.22 -8.39 -6.77
CA GLU A 40 6.80 -9.48 -5.91
C GLU A 40 5.27 -9.60 -5.95
N LEU A 41 4.76 -10.81 -6.20
CA LEU A 41 3.32 -11.07 -6.15
C LEU A 41 2.84 -11.07 -4.70
N MET A 42 1.72 -10.41 -4.46
CA MET A 42 1.03 -10.44 -3.17
C MET A 42 -0.33 -11.13 -3.32
N THR A 43 -0.86 -11.60 -2.19
CA THR A 43 -2.23 -12.13 -2.15
C THR A 43 -3.20 -11.09 -2.71
N ARG A 44 -4.08 -11.53 -3.60
CA ARG A 44 -5.17 -10.69 -4.12
C ARG A 44 -5.96 -10.10 -2.97
N ASP A 45 -6.52 -8.93 -3.17
CA ASP A 45 -7.37 -8.32 -2.16
C ASP A 45 -8.73 -9.04 -2.05
N HIS A 46 -9.58 -8.57 -1.14
CA HIS A 46 -10.90 -9.15 -0.90
C HIS A 46 -11.87 -9.03 -2.09
N LEU A 47 -11.54 -8.20 -3.08
CA LEU A 47 -12.28 -8.04 -4.34
C LEU A 47 -11.69 -8.88 -5.48
N GLY A 48 -10.62 -9.63 -5.20
CA GLY A 48 -9.91 -10.41 -6.21
C GLY A 48 -8.96 -9.59 -7.09
N ILE A 49 -8.73 -8.31 -6.76
CA ILE A 49 -7.81 -7.44 -7.51
C ILE A 49 -6.38 -7.93 -7.34
N GLU A 50 -5.65 -7.96 -8.45
CA GLU A 50 -4.24 -8.30 -8.46
C GLU A 50 -3.43 -7.26 -7.66
N VAL A 51 -2.52 -7.74 -6.81
CA VAL A 51 -1.67 -6.89 -5.97
C VAL A 51 -0.21 -7.28 -6.19
N ILE A 52 0.61 -6.29 -6.52
CA ILE A 52 2.07 -6.45 -6.64
C ILE A 52 2.79 -5.55 -5.65
N LYS A 53 3.90 -6.03 -5.12
CA LYS A 53 4.85 -5.23 -4.36
C LYS A 53 6.02 -4.84 -5.25
N VAL A 54 6.42 -3.60 -5.16
CA VAL A 54 7.50 -3.01 -5.95
C VAL A 54 8.47 -2.30 -5.00
N GLU A 55 9.76 -2.45 -5.24
CA GLU A 55 10.78 -1.67 -4.53
C GLU A 55 10.77 -0.21 -5.00
N PRO A 56 11.05 0.77 -4.10
CA PRO A 56 10.98 2.20 -4.42
C PRO A 56 11.75 2.60 -5.68
N GLN A 57 12.90 2.00 -5.92
CA GLN A 57 13.76 2.28 -7.07
C GLN A 57 13.17 1.84 -8.42
N PHE A 58 12.29 0.83 -8.41
CA PHE A 58 11.63 0.31 -9.61
C PHE A 58 10.25 0.91 -9.86
N LEU A 59 9.77 1.79 -8.96
CA LEU A 59 8.43 2.36 -9.08
C LEU A 59 8.22 3.09 -10.42
N ILE A 60 9.13 3.98 -10.81
CA ILE A 60 9.00 4.74 -12.07
C ILE A 60 9.11 3.86 -13.32
N PRO A 61 10.13 2.99 -13.47
CA PRO A 61 10.19 2.06 -14.59
C PRO A 61 8.93 1.22 -14.74
N ILE A 62 8.45 0.61 -13.66
CA ILE A 62 7.26 -0.24 -13.67
C ILE A 62 6.00 0.58 -13.95
N SER A 63 5.84 1.75 -13.32
CA SER A 63 4.70 2.65 -13.58
C SER A 63 4.65 3.11 -15.03
N THR A 64 5.80 3.43 -15.63
CA THR A 64 5.89 3.81 -17.05
C THR A 64 5.53 2.64 -17.97
N ALA A 65 6.02 1.45 -17.63
CA ALA A 65 5.69 0.22 -18.39
C ALA A 65 4.19 -0.11 -18.30
N LEU A 66 3.61 -0.04 -17.10
CA LEU A 66 2.17 -0.24 -16.87
C LEU A 66 1.32 0.78 -17.63
N TYR A 67 1.74 2.05 -17.65
CA TYR A 67 1.07 3.08 -18.44
C TYR A 67 1.10 2.73 -19.94
N ALA A 68 2.24 2.31 -20.46
CA ALA A 68 2.39 1.88 -21.86
C ALA A 68 1.59 0.61 -22.17
N TYR A 69 1.45 -0.30 -21.20
CA TYR A 69 0.63 -1.51 -21.33
C TYR A 69 -0.88 -1.20 -21.36
N GLY A 70 -1.29 -0.02 -20.86
CA GLY A 70 -2.66 0.46 -20.92
C GLY A 70 -3.28 0.88 -19.58
N PHE A 71 -2.58 0.79 -18.47
CA PHE A 71 -3.05 1.34 -17.19
C PHE A 71 -2.99 2.88 -17.21
N ASN A 72 -3.92 3.47 -17.93
CA ASN A 72 -3.95 4.88 -18.26
C ASN A 72 -4.60 5.75 -17.16
N TYR A 73 -5.25 5.15 -16.16
CA TYR A 73 -5.97 5.86 -15.13
C TYR A 73 -5.48 5.47 -13.73
N LEU A 74 -5.02 6.46 -12.97
CA LEU A 74 -4.76 6.35 -11.54
C LEU A 74 -6.06 6.69 -10.79
N GLN A 75 -6.75 5.69 -10.30
CA GLN A 75 -7.99 5.86 -9.55
C GLN A 75 -7.71 6.41 -8.16
N CYS A 76 -6.72 5.84 -7.48
CA CYS A 76 -6.37 6.22 -6.12
C CYS A 76 -4.88 5.99 -5.86
N GLN A 77 -4.23 6.99 -5.28
CA GLN A 77 -2.98 6.83 -4.55
C GLN A 77 -3.26 7.10 -3.08
N GLY A 78 -2.66 6.34 -2.20
CA GLY A 78 -2.81 6.56 -0.76
C GLY A 78 -1.67 5.93 0.02
N ALA A 79 -1.72 6.12 1.32
CA ALA A 79 -0.75 5.52 2.22
C ALA A 79 -1.42 4.96 3.47
N TYR A 80 -0.73 4.06 4.14
CA TYR A 80 -1.11 3.59 5.46
C TYR A 80 0.10 3.18 6.29
N ASP A 81 -0.09 3.20 7.58
CA ASP A 81 0.88 2.74 8.55
C ASP A 81 0.63 1.25 8.87
N ASN A 82 1.61 0.40 8.58
CA ASN A 82 1.50 -1.05 8.78
C ASN A 82 1.61 -1.48 10.26
N GLY A 83 1.80 -0.53 11.17
CA GLY A 83 1.84 -0.74 12.61
C GLY A 83 3.01 -0.02 13.29
N PRO A 84 2.98 0.12 14.62
CA PRO A 84 4.07 0.73 15.37
C PRO A 84 5.40 0.03 15.06
N GLY A 85 6.42 0.81 14.71
CA GLY A 85 7.76 0.30 14.36
C GLY A 85 7.87 -0.44 13.03
N LYS A 86 6.76 -0.63 12.30
CA LYS A 86 6.75 -1.24 10.96
C LYS A 86 6.83 -0.19 9.85
N ASP A 87 7.00 -0.67 8.63
CA ASP A 87 7.08 0.17 7.44
C ASP A 87 5.79 0.96 7.21
N LEU A 88 5.93 2.11 6.57
CA LEU A 88 4.83 2.80 5.91
C LEU A 88 4.64 2.20 4.52
N VAL A 89 3.41 2.17 4.06
CA VAL A 89 3.08 1.63 2.74
C VAL A 89 2.41 2.72 1.91
N SER A 90 2.98 2.99 0.73
CA SER A 90 2.30 3.75 -0.32
C SER A 90 1.68 2.78 -1.31
N PHE A 91 0.45 3.01 -1.73
CA PHE A 91 -0.23 2.16 -2.70
C PHE A 91 -0.84 2.99 -3.82
N TYR A 92 -0.93 2.35 -4.98
CA TYR A 92 -1.48 2.92 -6.21
C TYR A 92 -2.51 1.96 -6.76
N HIS A 93 -3.73 2.43 -6.99
CA HIS A 93 -4.78 1.67 -7.63
C HIS A 93 -4.91 2.15 -9.07
N LEU A 94 -4.56 1.29 -9.99
CA LEU A 94 -4.48 1.59 -11.41
C LEU A 94 -5.61 0.89 -12.14
N LEU A 95 -6.18 1.58 -13.11
CA LEU A 95 -7.18 1.04 -14.02
C LEU A 95 -6.69 1.12 -15.46
N LYS A 96 -6.96 0.06 -16.20
CA LYS A 96 -6.88 0.03 -17.66
C LYS A 96 -8.27 0.31 -18.21
N VAL A 97 -8.50 1.58 -18.55
CA VAL A 97 -9.79 2.03 -19.08
C VAL A 97 -9.76 1.93 -20.59
N ASP A 98 -10.66 1.10 -21.14
CA ASP A 98 -10.86 0.91 -22.57
C ASP A 98 -12.35 1.07 -22.87
N ASP A 99 -12.70 1.86 -23.88
CA ASP A 99 -14.07 2.13 -24.30
C ASP A 99 -14.85 0.87 -24.74
N SER A 100 -14.12 -0.22 -25.02
CA SER A 100 -14.70 -1.50 -25.47
C SER A 100 -14.94 -2.51 -24.34
N ALA A 101 -14.45 -2.25 -23.13
CA ALA A 101 -14.52 -3.18 -22.01
C ALA A 101 -15.67 -2.84 -21.08
N ASP A 102 -16.52 -3.82 -20.74
CA ASP A 102 -17.62 -3.65 -19.77
C ASP A 102 -17.11 -3.34 -18.35
N GLN A 103 -15.91 -3.84 -18.03
CA GLN A 103 -15.24 -3.57 -16.74
C GLN A 103 -13.75 -3.31 -16.99
N PRO A 104 -13.16 -2.29 -16.32
CA PRO A 104 -11.73 -2.03 -16.42
C PRO A 104 -10.93 -3.15 -15.76
N GLU A 105 -9.76 -3.43 -16.30
CA GLU A 105 -8.75 -4.24 -15.62
C GLU A 105 -8.14 -3.43 -14.47
N GLU A 106 -8.01 -4.03 -13.31
CA GLU A 106 -7.56 -3.37 -12.09
C GLU A 106 -6.25 -3.97 -11.57
N LEU A 107 -5.34 -3.11 -11.13
CA LEU A 107 -4.08 -3.50 -10.52
C LEU A 107 -3.79 -2.62 -9.30
N ARG A 108 -3.33 -3.23 -8.22
CA ARG A 108 -2.83 -2.50 -7.06
C ARG A 108 -1.33 -2.69 -6.89
N VAL A 109 -0.59 -1.58 -6.94
CA VAL A 109 0.86 -1.55 -6.68
C VAL A 109 1.08 -1.08 -5.24
N LYS A 110 1.90 -1.78 -4.46
CA LYS A 110 2.29 -1.41 -3.10
C LYS A 110 3.80 -1.24 -3.00
N VAL A 111 4.22 -0.17 -2.31
CA VAL A 111 5.61 0.12 -2.02
C VAL A 111 5.78 0.24 -0.51
N PHE A 112 6.65 -0.58 0.05
CA PHE A 112 6.97 -0.57 1.48
C PHE A 112 8.17 0.34 1.73
N LEU A 113 8.06 1.23 2.71
CA LEU A 113 9.01 2.29 2.97
C LEU A 113 9.46 2.25 4.43
N PRO A 114 10.77 2.34 4.69
CA PRO A 114 11.27 2.40 6.05
C PRO A 114 10.73 3.65 6.75
N ARG A 115 10.15 3.48 7.93
CA ARG A 115 9.53 4.58 8.72
C ARG A 115 10.50 5.73 9.01
N SER A 116 11.78 5.43 9.17
CA SER A 116 12.81 6.43 9.50
C SER A 116 13.11 7.39 8.35
N ASN A 117 12.97 6.94 7.10
CA ASN A 117 13.22 7.74 5.91
C ASN A 117 12.32 7.29 4.75
N PRO A 118 11.01 7.55 4.82
CA PRO A 118 10.06 7.09 3.82
C PRO A 118 10.12 7.99 2.58
N ARG A 119 10.86 7.56 1.57
CA ARG A 119 11.06 8.28 0.32
C ARG A 119 10.80 7.39 -0.87
N LEU A 120 10.14 7.93 -1.89
CA LEU A 120 9.97 7.28 -3.18
C LEU A 120 9.80 8.34 -4.28
N PRO A 121 10.08 8.01 -5.55
CA PRO A 121 9.85 8.95 -6.64
C PRO A 121 8.36 9.21 -6.86
N SER A 122 8.00 10.44 -7.22
CA SER A 122 6.63 10.84 -7.55
C SER A 122 6.20 10.26 -8.90
N VAL A 123 4.97 9.76 -8.96
CA VAL A 123 4.35 9.31 -10.22
C VAL A 123 3.53 10.42 -10.90
N TYR A 124 3.58 11.64 -10.39
CA TYR A 124 2.88 12.81 -10.95
C TYR A 124 3.09 13.01 -12.45
N TRP A 125 4.31 12.74 -12.95
CA TRP A 125 4.64 12.94 -14.36
C TRP A 125 4.02 11.88 -15.27
N ILE A 126 3.61 10.75 -14.72
CA ILE A 126 2.90 9.68 -15.43
C ILE A 126 1.39 9.92 -15.31
N TRP A 127 0.88 10.10 -14.07
CA TRP A 127 -0.53 10.36 -13.80
C TRP A 127 -0.69 11.65 -13.00
N LYS A 128 -1.23 12.69 -13.63
CA LYS A 128 -1.46 13.99 -12.98
C LYS A 128 -2.41 13.92 -11.78
N ALA A 129 -3.27 12.90 -11.72
CA ALA A 129 -4.16 12.66 -10.60
C ALA A 129 -3.41 12.42 -9.27
N ALA A 130 -2.12 12.05 -9.32
CA ALA A 130 -1.29 11.84 -8.13
C ALA A 130 -1.01 13.13 -7.34
N ASP A 131 -1.12 14.34 -7.93
CA ASP A 131 -0.75 15.61 -7.31
C ASP A 131 -1.24 15.73 -5.86
N TRP A 132 -2.54 15.78 -5.67
CA TRP A 132 -3.14 16.00 -4.35
C TRP A 132 -3.04 14.79 -3.44
N GLN A 133 -3.09 13.61 -4.00
CA GLN A 133 -3.04 12.34 -3.27
C GLN A 133 -1.65 12.09 -2.66
N GLU A 134 -0.58 12.39 -3.40
CA GLU A 134 0.79 12.34 -2.89
C GLU A 134 1.03 13.39 -1.81
N ARG A 135 0.47 14.60 -1.98
CA ARG A 135 0.52 15.65 -0.95
C ARG A 135 -0.23 15.26 0.31
N GLU A 136 -1.40 14.61 0.20
CA GLU A 136 -2.13 14.08 1.36
C GLU A 136 -1.31 13.01 2.09
N SER A 137 -0.74 12.06 1.35
CA SER A 137 0.13 11.01 1.91
C SER A 137 1.38 11.59 2.56
N TYR A 138 1.96 12.64 2.00
CA TYR A 138 3.05 13.40 2.63
C TYR A 138 2.56 14.06 3.92
N ASP A 139 1.45 14.76 3.89
CA ASP A 139 0.92 15.52 5.02
C ASP A 139 0.56 14.63 6.21
N MET A 140 -0.05 13.47 5.94
CA MET A 140 -0.54 12.56 6.98
C MET A 140 0.49 11.58 7.50
N TYR A 141 1.41 11.10 6.65
CA TYR A 141 2.38 10.04 6.97
C TYR A 141 3.84 10.46 6.86
N GLY A 142 4.14 11.62 6.27
CA GLY A 142 5.50 12.08 6.05
C GLY A 142 6.27 11.32 4.97
N ILE A 143 5.57 10.74 4.01
CA ILE A 143 6.19 10.09 2.86
C ILE A 143 6.63 11.17 1.88
N VAL A 144 7.92 11.22 1.55
CA VAL A 144 8.48 12.21 0.64
C VAL A 144 8.44 11.68 -0.80
N TYR A 145 7.66 12.33 -1.65
CA TYR A 145 7.56 12.02 -3.08
C TYR A 145 8.55 12.86 -3.87
N GLU A 146 9.69 12.26 -4.19
CA GLU A 146 10.80 12.95 -4.88
C GLU A 146 10.43 13.31 -6.32
N GLY A 147 10.71 14.57 -6.71
CA GLY A 147 10.35 15.08 -8.03
C GLY A 147 8.90 15.53 -8.18
N HIS A 148 8.12 15.52 -7.10
CA HIS A 148 6.80 16.13 -7.08
C HIS A 148 6.91 17.66 -7.26
N PRO A 149 6.13 18.30 -8.15
CA PRO A 149 6.32 19.72 -8.49
C PRO A 149 6.00 20.69 -7.33
N ASN A 150 5.16 20.30 -6.38
CA ASN A 150 4.69 21.17 -5.31
C ASN A 150 4.36 20.35 -4.04
N LEU A 151 5.35 19.61 -3.51
CA LEU A 151 5.17 18.79 -2.31
C LEU A 151 5.12 19.68 -1.06
N LYS A 152 3.92 19.94 -0.57
CA LYS A 152 3.63 20.70 0.65
C LYS A 152 2.39 20.16 1.33
N ARG A 153 2.20 20.51 2.60
CA ARG A 153 1.00 20.13 3.36
C ARG A 153 -0.27 20.55 2.62
N LEU A 154 -1.32 19.77 2.78
CA LEU A 154 -2.61 19.96 2.12
C LEU A 154 -3.75 20.17 3.14
N LEU A 155 -3.81 19.36 4.17
CA LEU A 155 -4.89 19.33 5.16
C LEU A 155 -4.50 20.00 6.47
N MET A 156 -3.25 19.81 6.90
CA MET A 156 -2.75 20.42 8.14
C MET A 156 -2.14 21.80 7.87
N PRO A 157 -2.13 22.71 8.86
CA PRO A 157 -1.39 23.96 8.79
C PRO A 157 0.10 23.75 8.46
N GLU A 158 0.75 24.74 7.86
CA GLU A 158 2.16 24.63 7.46
C GLU A 158 3.12 24.44 8.64
N ASP A 159 2.77 24.99 9.78
CA ASP A 159 3.51 24.91 11.05
C ASP A 159 3.18 23.67 11.88
N TRP A 160 2.31 22.79 11.41
CA TRP A 160 1.96 21.57 12.11
C TRP A 160 3.15 20.65 12.31
N VAL A 161 3.33 20.14 13.54
CA VAL A 161 4.44 19.25 13.89
C VAL A 161 3.98 17.79 13.90
N GLY A 162 4.71 16.95 13.16
CA GLY A 162 4.47 15.51 13.09
C GLY A 162 3.52 15.08 11.96
N TRP A 163 3.09 13.82 12.04
CA TRP A 163 2.36 13.10 10.99
C TRP A 163 1.13 12.42 11.59
N PRO A 164 -0.05 13.04 11.50
CA PRO A 164 -1.22 12.71 12.32
C PRO A 164 -1.76 11.30 12.18
N LEU A 165 -1.56 10.65 11.02
CA LEU A 165 -2.09 9.30 10.78
C LEU A 165 -1.06 8.18 11.05
N ARG A 166 0.14 8.51 11.50
CA ARG A 166 1.05 7.49 12.01
C ARG A 166 0.52 6.94 13.33
N LYS A 167 0.59 5.62 13.51
CA LYS A 167 0.09 4.94 14.72
C LYS A 167 0.90 5.24 15.99
N ASP A 168 2.08 5.81 15.85
CA ASP A 168 2.95 6.28 16.92
C ASP A 168 2.85 7.80 17.16
N TYR A 169 1.96 8.49 16.46
CA TYR A 169 1.74 9.92 16.64
C TYR A 169 0.98 10.20 17.92
N ILE A 170 1.51 11.14 18.71
CA ILE A 170 0.86 11.66 19.92
C ILE A 170 0.26 13.02 19.56
N SER A 171 -1.07 13.12 19.61
CA SER A 171 -1.77 14.37 19.36
C SER A 171 -1.43 15.42 20.43
N PRO A 172 -1.15 16.67 20.04
CA PRO A 172 -1.04 17.77 21.00
C PRO A 172 -2.33 17.93 21.80
N ASP A 173 -2.22 18.29 23.08
CA ASP A 173 -3.38 18.63 23.89
C ASP A 173 -3.87 20.02 23.51
N PHE A 174 -4.96 20.10 22.77
CA PHE A 174 -5.55 21.36 22.33
C PHE A 174 -6.29 22.12 23.47
N TYR A 175 -6.56 21.48 24.60
CA TYR A 175 -7.29 22.12 25.72
C TYR A 175 -6.38 23.06 26.51
N GLU A 176 -5.08 22.80 26.57
CA GLU A 176 -4.11 23.71 27.22
C GLU A 176 -3.93 25.05 26.46
N LEU A 177 -4.29 25.12 25.21
CA LEU A 177 -4.19 26.33 24.39
C LEU A 177 -5.39 27.28 24.54
N GLN A 178 -6.50 26.82 25.12
CA GLN A 178 -7.72 27.63 25.30
C GLN A 178 -7.72 28.47 26.61
N ASP A 179 -6.87 28.15 27.55
CA ASP A 179 -6.77 28.87 28.83
C ASP A 179 -5.86 30.13 28.76
N ALA A 180 -5.37 30.51 27.59
CA ALA A 180 -4.45 31.63 27.40
C ALA A 180 -5.12 32.94 26.92
N TYR A 181 -6.47 33.08 27.09
CA TYR A 181 -7.22 34.33 26.83
C TYR A 181 -8.04 34.78 27.99
#